data_16142d23d940da3ef2b678259cb6e54a
#
_entry.id   16142d23d940da3ef2b678259cb6e54a
#
_cell.length_a   1.000
_cell.length_b   1.000
_cell.length_c   1.000
_cell.angle_alpha   90.00
_cell.angle_beta   90.00
_cell.angle_gamma   90.00
#
_symmetry.space_group_name_H-M   'P 1'
#
loop_
_entity.id
_entity.type
_entity.pdbx_description
1 polymer ?
#
loop_
_entity_poly.entity_id
_entity_poly.type
_entity_poly.pdbx_seq_one_letter_code
_entity_poly.pdbx_strand_id
1 'polypeptide(L)'
;MAKLSSINKNERRKKLVKKYAGRYAKLKAIANDQALEETERLIARLKMAEVPRNGNPTRIRNRCELTGRPRAYYRKFRLCRVQLRELANKGLIPGVTKSSW
;
A
#
# COMPACT_ATOMS: atom_id res chain seq x y z
N MET A 1 -18.47 1.81 -7.66
CA MET A 1 -17.18 2.13 -8.30
C MET A 1 -16.48 3.27 -7.56
N ALA A 2 -15.15 3.25 -7.53
CA ALA A 2 -14.38 4.33 -6.92
C ALA A 2 -14.29 5.53 -7.88
N LYS A 3 -14.29 6.74 -7.32
CA LYS A 3 -14.03 7.95 -8.10
C LYS A 3 -12.58 8.00 -8.58
N LEU A 4 -12.35 8.51 -9.78
CA LEU A 4 -11.02 8.67 -10.36
C LEU A 4 -10.08 9.48 -9.43
N SER A 5 -10.60 10.48 -8.75
CA SER A 5 -9.85 11.27 -7.78
C SER A 5 -9.27 10.43 -6.63
N SER A 6 -10.00 9.42 -6.16
CA SER A 6 -9.54 8.51 -5.12
C SER A 6 -8.41 7.60 -5.61
N ILE A 7 -8.49 7.14 -6.85
CA ILE A 7 -7.45 6.34 -7.49
C ILE A 7 -6.19 7.18 -7.67
N ASN A 8 -6.30 8.37 -8.24
CA ASN A 8 -5.19 9.29 -8.45
C ASN A 8 -4.50 9.70 -7.13
N LYS A 9 -5.28 9.93 -6.07
CA LYS A 9 -4.76 10.22 -4.74
C LYS A 9 -3.94 9.05 -4.19
N ASN A 10 -4.40 7.82 -4.40
CA ASN A 10 -3.67 6.63 -3.99
C ASN A 10 -2.37 6.45 -4.77
N GLU A 11 -2.37 6.69 -6.08
CA GLU A 11 -1.16 6.65 -6.91
C GLU A 11 -0.14 7.73 -6.50
N ARG A 12 -0.60 8.94 -6.18
CA ARG A 12 0.26 10.00 -5.62
C ARG A 12 0.92 9.55 -4.31
N ARG A 13 0.15 8.91 -3.42
CA ARG A 13 0.69 8.35 -2.17
C ARG A 13 1.76 7.28 -2.41
N LYS A 14 1.53 6.37 -3.35
CA LYS A 14 2.53 5.35 -3.73
C LYS A 14 3.84 5.98 -4.20
N LYS A 15 3.77 7.02 -5.03
CA LYS A 15 4.95 7.76 -5.51
C LYS A 15 5.70 8.43 -4.35
N LEU A 16 4.99 9.08 -3.43
CA LEU A 16 5.60 9.72 -2.26
C LEU A 16 6.23 8.70 -1.31
N VAL A 17 5.56 7.60 -1.03
CA VAL A 17 6.12 6.52 -0.19
C VAL A 17 7.40 5.98 -0.80
N LYS A 18 7.43 5.72 -2.11
CA LYS A 18 8.65 5.28 -2.80
C LYS A 18 9.79 6.30 -2.69
N LYS A 19 9.47 7.60 -2.82
CA LYS A 19 10.44 8.68 -2.68
C LYS A 19 11.08 8.74 -1.28
N TYR A 20 10.28 8.61 -0.23
CA TYR A 20 10.74 8.75 1.16
C TYR A 20 11.14 7.44 1.84
N ALA A 21 10.93 6.29 1.21
CA ALA A 21 11.17 4.97 1.80
C ALA A 21 12.60 4.81 2.35
N GLY A 22 13.62 5.18 1.58
CA GLY A 22 15.01 5.05 1.99
C GLY A 22 15.37 5.94 3.18
N ARG A 23 14.93 7.21 3.15
CA ARG A 23 15.14 8.15 4.26
C ARG A 23 14.42 7.69 5.53
N TYR A 24 13.19 7.26 5.40
CA TYR A 24 12.39 6.78 6.52
C TYR A 24 12.99 5.52 7.16
N ALA A 25 13.45 4.56 6.34
CA ALA A 25 14.08 3.34 6.84
C ALA A 25 15.36 3.62 7.63
N LYS A 26 16.21 4.52 7.15
CA LYS A 26 17.44 4.94 7.86
C LYS A 26 17.11 5.61 9.20
N LEU A 27 16.18 6.54 9.22
CA LEU A 27 15.76 7.22 10.45
C LEU A 27 15.10 6.25 11.44
N LYS A 28 14.32 5.30 10.96
CA LYS A 28 13.71 4.27 11.79
C LYS A 28 14.74 3.33 12.41
N ALA A 29 15.77 2.95 11.67
CA ALA A 29 16.88 2.15 12.19
C ALA A 29 17.59 2.88 13.34
N ILE A 30 17.92 4.17 13.17
CA ILE A 30 18.54 5.01 14.21
C ILE A 30 17.62 5.15 15.42
N ALA A 31 16.33 5.39 15.21
CA ALA A 31 15.38 5.58 16.30
C ALA A 31 15.16 4.32 17.16
N ASN A 32 15.37 3.13 16.60
CA ASN A 32 15.20 1.85 17.27
C ASN A 32 16.50 1.27 17.82
N ASP A 33 17.65 1.85 17.49
CA ASP A 33 18.94 1.38 17.98
C ASP A 33 19.12 1.73 19.45
N GLN A 34 19.22 0.71 20.29
CA GLN A 34 19.38 0.88 21.75
C GLN A 34 20.83 1.22 22.15
N ALA A 35 21.78 1.02 21.27
CA ALA A 35 23.20 1.35 21.51
C ALA A 35 23.49 2.85 21.42
N LEU A 36 22.61 3.62 20.76
CA LEU A 36 22.73 5.07 20.60
C LEU A 36 22.15 5.83 21.80
N GLU A 37 22.66 7.05 22.01
CA GLU A 37 22.10 7.94 23.02
C GLU A 37 20.63 8.25 22.77
N GLU A 38 19.89 8.49 23.85
CA GLU A 38 18.47 8.84 23.79
C GLU A 38 18.21 10.13 23.02
N THR A 39 19.11 11.10 23.12
CA THR A 39 19.06 12.37 22.38
C THR A 39 19.12 12.17 20.87
N GLU A 40 20.02 11.31 20.38
CA GLU A 40 20.12 11.00 18.96
C GLU A 40 18.88 10.25 18.44
N ARG A 41 18.36 9.33 19.22
CA ARG A 41 17.12 8.62 18.91
C ARG A 41 15.93 9.57 18.85
N LEU A 42 15.86 10.54 19.76
CA LEU A 42 14.81 11.56 19.78
C LEU A 42 14.89 12.45 18.52
N ILE A 43 16.08 12.91 18.16
CA ILE A 43 16.31 13.69 16.93
C ILE A 43 15.86 12.91 15.69
N ALA A 44 16.18 11.62 15.62
CA ALA A 44 15.73 10.77 14.52
C ALA A 44 14.19 10.67 14.45
N ARG A 45 13.52 10.53 15.60
CA ARG A 45 12.04 10.53 15.67
C ARG A 45 11.43 11.85 15.22
N LEU A 46 12.00 12.97 15.59
CA LEU A 46 11.56 14.29 15.14
C LEU A 46 11.70 14.43 13.61
N LYS A 47 12.83 14.03 13.06
CA LYS A 47 13.04 14.00 11.59
C LYS A 47 12.08 13.06 10.86
N MET A 48 11.67 11.95 11.48
CA MET A 48 10.64 11.08 10.93
C MET A 48 9.27 11.78 10.90
N ALA A 49 8.97 12.58 11.88
CA ALA A 49 7.71 13.35 11.95
C ALA A 49 7.62 14.45 10.88
N GLU A 50 8.75 14.97 10.39
CA GLU A 50 8.80 15.95 9.28
C GLU A 50 8.43 15.35 7.92
N VAL A 51 8.46 14.01 7.77
CA VAL A 51 8.08 13.35 6.52
C VAL A 51 6.59 13.61 6.25
N PRO A 52 6.21 13.98 5.01
CA PRO A 52 4.80 14.23 4.67
C PRO A 52 3.93 13.03 5.03
N ARG A 53 2.75 13.28 5.59
CA ARG A 53 1.79 12.24 5.98
C ARG A 53 1.43 11.28 4.84
N ASN A 54 1.32 11.79 3.61
CA ASN A 54 1.07 10.99 2.42
C ASN A 54 2.27 10.15 1.95
N GLY A 55 3.45 10.38 2.53
CA GLY A 55 4.64 9.54 2.37
C GLY A 55 4.68 8.31 3.29
N ASN A 56 3.68 8.12 4.14
CA ASN A 56 3.59 6.98 5.03
C ASN A 56 2.95 5.77 4.32
N PRO A 57 3.59 4.59 4.33
CA PRO A 57 3.08 3.38 3.67
C PRO A 57 1.73 2.89 4.23
N THR A 58 1.39 3.21 5.48
CA THR A 58 0.11 2.83 6.09
C THR A 58 -1.10 3.46 5.41
N ARG A 59 -0.92 4.58 4.71
CA ARG A 59 -1.99 5.28 3.99
C ARG A 59 -2.25 4.77 2.59
N ILE A 60 -1.40 3.89 2.06
CA ILE A 60 -1.62 3.24 0.78
C ILE A 60 -2.73 2.21 0.95
N ARG A 61 -3.67 2.21 0.01
CA ARG A 61 -4.73 1.22 -0.04
C ARG A 61 -4.64 0.38 -1.30
N ASN A 62 -4.74 -0.93 -1.15
CA ASN A 62 -4.90 -1.82 -2.29
C ASN A 62 -6.27 -1.58 -2.93
N ARG A 63 -6.27 -1.38 -4.25
CA ARG A 63 -7.47 -1.13 -5.03
C ARG A 63 -7.52 -2.06 -6.23
N CYS A 64 -8.73 -2.48 -6.59
CA CYS A 64 -8.95 -3.27 -7.81
C CYS A 64 -8.39 -2.52 -9.03
N GLU A 65 -7.62 -3.19 -9.86
CA GLU A 65 -7.02 -2.58 -11.05
C GLU A 65 -8.06 -2.16 -12.09
N LEU A 66 -9.20 -2.85 -12.16
CA LEU A 66 -10.26 -2.54 -13.11
C LEU A 66 -11.24 -1.47 -12.61
N THR A 67 -11.69 -1.57 -11.35
CA THR A 67 -12.75 -0.71 -10.82
C THR A 67 -12.28 0.30 -9.78
N GLY A 68 -11.09 0.12 -9.22
CA GLY A 68 -10.58 0.95 -8.14
C GLY A 68 -11.22 0.70 -6.78
N ARG A 69 -12.06 -0.33 -6.65
CA ARG A 69 -12.70 -0.68 -5.38
C ARG A 69 -11.67 -1.03 -4.30
N PRO A 70 -11.74 -0.40 -3.10
CA PRO A 70 -10.74 -0.64 -2.04
C PRO A 70 -11.06 -1.83 -1.14
N ARG A 71 -12.30 -2.33 -1.18
CA ARG A 71 -12.78 -3.44 -0.34
C ARG A 71 -12.90 -4.73 -1.14
N ALA A 72 -12.83 -5.87 -0.43
CA ALA A 72 -12.92 -7.20 -1.04
C ALA A 72 -11.90 -7.41 -2.15
N TYR A 73 -10.66 -7.01 -1.88
CA TYR A 73 -9.53 -7.08 -2.81
C TYR A 73 -8.72 -8.36 -2.58
N TYR A 74 -8.48 -9.10 -3.66
CA TYR A 74 -7.60 -10.28 -3.65
C TYR A 74 -6.19 -9.88 -4.10
N ARG A 75 -5.23 -9.97 -3.20
CA ARG A 75 -3.83 -9.58 -3.49
C ARG A 75 -3.20 -10.38 -4.62
N LYS A 76 -3.50 -11.68 -4.70
CA LYS A 76 -2.99 -12.59 -5.73
C LYS A 76 -3.39 -12.14 -7.15
N PHE A 77 -4.64 -11.74 -7.33
CA PHE A 77 -5.20 -11.37 -8.63
C PHE A 77 -5.25 -9.86 -8.87
N ARG A 78 -5.02 -9.06 -7.82
CA ARG A 78 -5.17 -7.59 -7.83
C ARG A 78 -6.55 -7.12 -8.27
N LEU A 79 -7.55 -7.92 -8.01
CA LEU A 79 -8.95 -7.69 -8.39
C LEU A 79 -9.85 -7.74 -7.16
N CYS A 80 -10.99 -7.04 -7.23
CA CYS A 80 -12.03 -7.19 -6.24
C CYS A 80 -12.85 -8.47 -6.50
N ARG A 81 -13.58 -8.94 -5.48
CA ARG A 81 -14.36 -10.19 -5.56
C ARG A 81 -15.33 -10.25 -6.75
N VAL A 82 -15.96 -9.13 -7.09
CA VAL A 82 -16.92 -9.05 -8.20
C VAL A 82 -16.23 -9.28 -9.54
N GLN A 83 -15.15 -8.53 -9.79
CA GLN A 83 -14.39 -8.65 -11.03
C GLN A 83 -13.68 -10.00 -11.15
N LEU A 84 -13.17 -10.52 -10.03
CA LEU A 84 -12.59 -11.86 -10.00
C LEU A 84 -13.61 -12.92 -10.44
N ARG A 85 -14.83 -12.86 -9.89
CA ARG A 85 -15.90 -13.81 -10.25
C ARG A 85 -16.30 -13.70 -11.71
N GLU A 86 -16.49 -12.47 -12.21
CA GLU A 86 -16.86 -12.25 -13.62
C GLU A 86 -15.80 -12.79 -14.59
N LEU A 87 -14.53 -12.44 -14.35
CA LEU A 87 -13.43 -12.88 -15.20
C LEU A 87 -13.17 -14.38 -15.11
N ALA A 88 -13.31 -14.98 -13.93
CA ALA A 88 -13.17 -16.41 -13.74
C ALA A 88 -14.28 -17.18 -14.48
N ASN A 89 -15.52 -16.69 -14.43
CA ASN A 89 -16.65 -17.29 -15.15
C ASN A 89 -16.48 -17.20 -16.69
N LYS A 90 -15.83 -16.15 -17.16
CA LYS A 90 -15.49 -15.99 -18.58
C LYS A 90 -14.25 -16.78 -19.01
N GLY A 91 -13.56 -17.46 -18.09
CA GLY A 91 -12.35 -18.22 -18.36
C GLY A 91 -11.12 -17.37 -18.70
N LEU A 92 -11.12 -16.09 -18.32
CA LEU A 92 -10.03 -15.13 -18.61
C LEU A 92 -8.87 -15.17 -17.60
N ILE A 93 -9.05 -15.87 -16.48
CA ILE A 93 -8.00 -16.03 -15.47
C ILE A 93 -7.41 -17.44 -15.58
N PRO A 94 -6.13 -17.58 -15.96
CA PRO A 94 -5.52 -18.91 -16.12
C PRO A 94 -5.38 -19.62 -14.76
N GLY A 95 -5.57 -20.93 -14.78
CA GLY A 95 -5.38 -21.79 -13.60
C GLY A 95 -6.50 -21.74 -12.56
N VAL A 96 -7.56 -20.98 -12.80
CA VAL A 96 -8.73 -20.93 -11.91
C VAL A 96 -9.76 -21.97 -12.34
N THR A 97 -10.07 -22.89 -11.44
CA THR A 97 -11.10 -23.92 -11.63
C THR A 97 -12.19 -23.74 -10.57
N LYS A 98 -13.44 -24.00 -10.95
CA LYS A 98 -14.55 -24.03 -9.98
C LYS A 98 -14.43 -25.27 -9.09
N SER A 99 -14.66 -25.12 -7.80
CA SER A 99 -14.79 -26.22 -6.87
C SER A 99 -16.24 -26.28 -6.36
N SER A 100 -16.75 -27.49 -6.22
CA SER A 100 -18.02 -27.76 -5.56
C SER A 100 -17.86 -28.96 -4.61
N TRP A 101 -18.42 -28.84 -3.45
CA TRP A 101 -18.42 -29.90 -2.44
C TRP A 101 -19.77 -30.00 -1.72
#